data_098e1afad69bcc1af595c248194cf739
#
_entry.id   098e1afad69bcc1af595c248194cf739
#
_cell.length_a   1.000
_cell.length_b   1.000
_cell.length_c   1.000
_cell.angle_alpha   90.00
_cell.angle_beta   90.00
_cell.angle_gamma   90.00
#
_symmetry.space_group_name_H-M   'P 1'
#
loop_
_entity.id
_entity.type
_entity.pdbx_description
1 polymer ?
#
loop_
_entity_poly.entity_id
_entity_poly.type
_entity_poly.pdbx_seq_one_letter_code
_entity_poly.pdbx_strand_id
1 'polypeptide(L)'
;ANVEIHEQVGDENCVIFGMRSEEVIDLYDHGGYSAWDEYNTNANVRLVMNQMTDGTYGNFQSLFDYLVNSNDEFFIMKDFNAYIEAHEEIVRRYQDHNAWLRSCAINIANSGIFSSDRTIAQYAEDIWDIEPVDIE
;
A
#
# COMPACT_ATOMS: atom_id res chain seq x y z
N ALA A 1 -3.30 -6.73 5.51
CA ALA A 1 -2.20 -7.51 4.93
C ALA A 1 -0.84 -6.83 5.13
N ASN A 2 -0.70 -5.54 4.87
CA ASN A 2 0.61 -4.87 4.97
C ASN A 2 1.16 -4.83 6.41
N VAL A 3 0.29 -4.63 7.39
CA VAL A 3 0.67 -4.62 8.82
C VAL A 3 1.19 -6.00 9.21
N GLU A 4 0.46 -7.04 8.89
CA GLU A 4 0.82 -8.42 9.23
C GLU A 4 2.10 -8.86 8.50
N ILE A 5 2.28 -8.47 7.24
CA ILE A 5 3.53 -8.74 6.52
C ILE A 5 4.70 -8.05 7.24
N HIS A 6 4.55 -6.76 7.54
CA HIS A 6 5.56 -5.99 8.22
C HIS A 6 5.91 -6.56 9.61
N GLU A 7 4.92 -7.00 10.38
CA GLU A 7 5.11 -7.68 11.68
C GLU A 7 5.94 -8.96 11.56
N GLN A 8 5.79 -9.70 10.44
CA GLN A 8 6.53 -10.95 10.23
C GLN A 8 7.97 -10.72 9.77
N VAL A 9 8.24 -9.68 8.99
CA VAL A 9 9.53 -9.53 8.31
C VAL A 9 10.33 -8.28 8.72
N GLY A 10 9.68 -7.32 9.36
CA GLY A 10 10.29 -6.08 9.85
C GLY A 10 10.64 -5.06 8.77
N ASP A 11 11.07 -3.86 9.20
CA ASP A 11 11.40 -2.71 8.34
C ASP A 11 12.50 -2.98 7.31
N GLU A 12 13.42 -3.90 7.64
CA GLU A 12 14.51 -4.24 6.73
C GLU A 12 14.04 -5.00 5.49
N ASN A 13 12.90 -5.69 5.58
CA ASN A 13 12.42 -6.59 4.53
C ASN A 13 11.06 -6.19 3.96
N CYS A 14 10.44 -5.12 4.47
CA CYS A 14 9.19 -4.55 3.99
C CYS A 14 9.27 -3.02 4.08
N VAL A 15 8.86 -2.32 3.03
CA VAL A 15 8.83 -0.84 3.03
C VAL A 15 7.38 -0.40 3.11
N ILE A 16 7.02 0.26 4.19
CA ILE A 16 5.71 0.89 4.39
C ILE A 16 5.86 2.39 4.14
N PHE A 17 4.92 2.99 3.47
CA PHE A 17 4.90 4.43 3.19
C PHE A 17 3.50 5.01 3.42
N GLY A 18 3.42 6.35 3.45
CA GLY A 18 2.18 7.10 3.58
C GLY A 18 1.71 7.23 5.02
N MET A 19 0.51 7.76 5.15
CA MET A 19 -0.11 8.03 6.44
C MET A 19 -0.43 6.75 7.21
N ARG A 20 -0.35 6.84 8.52
CA ARG A 20 -0.83 5.79 9.43
C ARG A 20 -2.34 5.87 9.60
N SER A 21 -2.94 4.78 10.07
CA SER A 21 -4.40 4.69 10.27
C SER A 21 -4.96 5.81 11.14
N GLU A 22 -4.23 6.20 12.18
CA GLU A 22 -4.66 7.29 13.08
C GLU A 22 -4.71 8.63 12.34
N GLU A 23 -3.76 8.92 11.45
CA GLU A 23 -3.72 10.14 10.65
C GLU A 23 -4.84 10.16 9.61
N VAL A 24 -5.15 9.01 9.02
CA VAL A 24 -6.27 8.85 8.08
C VAL A 24 -7.61 9.05 8.79
N ILE A 25 -7.80 8.44 9.97
CA ILE A 25 -9.00 8.61 10.79
C ILE A 25 -9.18 10.08 11.17
N ASP A 26 -8.10 10.75 11.60
CA ASP A 26 -8.15 12.17 11.96
C ASP A 26 -8.61 13.04 10.79
N LEU A 27 -8.14 12.76 9.58
CA LEU A 27 -8.59 13.46 8.37
C LEU A 27 -10.07 13.22 8.03
N TYR A 28 -10.57 12.00 8.28
CA TYR A 28 -12.01 11.72 8.09
C TYR A 28 -12.87 12.41 9.15
N ASP A 29 -12.42 12.44 10.39
CA ASP A 29 -13.20 12.98 11.51
C ASP A 29 -13.19 14.52 11.54
N HIS A 30 -12.05 15.12 11.24
CA HIS A 30 -11.85 16.57 11.36
C HIS A 30 -11.72 17.28 10.01
N GLY A 31 -11.57 16.58 8.92
CA GLY A 31 -11.35 17.15 7.59
C GLY A 31 -9.97 17.78 7.42
N GLY A 32 -9.85 18.76 6.54
CA GLY A 32 -8.62 19.52 6.29
C GLY A 32 -7.82 19.01 5.10
N TYR A 33 -8.28 17.96 4.42
CA TYR A 33 -7.69 17.50 3.16
C TYR A 33 -8.42 18.12 1.96
N SER A 34 -7.64 18.56 0.99
CA SER A 34 -8.12 19.04 -0.30
C SER A 34 -7.22 18.51 -1.42
N ALA A 35 -7.77 17.68 -2.28
CA ALA A 35 -7.06 17.17 -3.46
C ALA A 35 -6.63 18.30 -4.41
N TRP A 36 -7.42 19.35 -4.51
CA TRP A 36 -7.06 20.56 -5.26
C TRP A 36 -5.86 21.30 -4.65
N ASP A 37 -5.73 21.33 -3.33
CA ASP A 37 -4.58 21.96 -2.68
C ASP A 37 -3.32 21.11 -2.91
N GLU A 38 -3.41 19.78 -2.83
CA GLU A 38 -2.30 18.88 -3.21
C GLU A 38 -1.89 19.08 -4.68
N TYR A 39 -2.85 19.12 -5.60
CA TYR A 39 -2.58 19.39 -7.02
C TYR A 39 -1.90 20.75 -7.23
N ASN A 40 -2.33 21.79 -6.52
CA ASN A 40 -1.80 23.15 -6.70
C ASN A 40 -0.44 23.38 -6.04
N THR A 41 -0.17 22.72 -4.92
CA THR A 41 1.02 22.96 -4.09
C THR A 41 2.12 21.93 -4.28
N ASN A 42 1.77 20.67 -4.59
CA ASN A 42 2.73 19.59 -4.79
C ASN A 42 3.12 19.46 -6.27
N ALA A 43 4.36 19.80 -6.58
CA ALA A 43 4.86 19.79 -7.97
C ALA A 43 4.86 18.39 -8.60
N ASN A 44 5.15 17.34 -7.82
CA ASN A 44 5.16 15.95 -8.29
C ASN A 44 3.75 15.47 -8.63
N VAL A 45 2.79 15.74 -7.74
CA VAL A 45 1.37 15.44 -7.97
C VAL A 45 0.89 16.16 -9.23
N ARG A 46 1.13 17.46 -9.32
CA ARG A 46 0.71 18.25 -10.49
C ARG A 46 1.29 17.71 -11.79
N LEU A 47 2.58 17.34 -11.80
CA LEU A 47 3.22 16.78 -12.98
C LEU A 47 2.51 15.52 -13.47
N VAL A 48 2.28 14.56 -12.57
CA VAL A 48 1.63 13.29 -12.92
C VAL A 48 0.17 13.51 -13.34
N MET A 49 -0.57 14.32 -12.61
CA MET A 49 -1.97 14.62 -12.94
C MET A 49 -2.11 15.29 -14.32
N ASN A 50 -1.19 16.20 -14.67
CA ASN A 50 -1.18 16.81 -16.01
C ASN A 50 -0.89 15.77 -17.10
N GLN A 51 0.07 14.88 -16.90
CA GLN A 51 0.41 13.82 -17.84
C GLN A 51 -0.73 12.82 -18.09
N MET A 52 -1.65 12.68 -17.14
CA MET A 52 -2.86 11.88 -17.32
C MET A 52 -3.84 12.48 -18.33
N THR A 53 -3.78 13.80 -18.56
CA THR A 53 -4.77 14.52 -19.37
C THR A 53 -4.21 15.19 -20.61
N ASP A 54 -2.88 15.36 -20.70
CA ASP A 54 -2.21 16.05 -21.81
C ASP A 54 -1.92 15.18 -23.04
N GLY A 55 -2.26 13.89 -22.96
CA GLY A 55 -2.04 12.92 -24.04
C GLY A 55 -0.66 12.23 -24.00
N THR A 56 0.20 12.54 -23.04
CA THR A 56 1.55 11.92 -22.90
C THR A 56 1.46 10.39 -22.84
N TYR A 57 0.54 9.84 -22.04
CA TYR A 57 0.35 8.41 -21.87
C TYR A 57 -1.03 7.92 -22.34
N GLY A 58 -1.87 8.81 -22.84
CA GLY A 58 -3.24 8.53 -23.23
C GLY A 58 -4.22 9.53 -22.61
N ASN A 59 -5.51 9.20 -22.66
CA ASN A 59 -6.53 10.04 -22.02
C ASN A 59 -7.07 9.32 -20.77
N PHE A 60 -6.69 9.82 -19.61
CA PHE A 60 -7.12 9.34 -18.31
C PHE A 60 -7.94 10.40 -17.57
N GLN A 61 -8.74 11.19 -18.27
CA GLN A 61 -9.55 12.25 -17.69
C GLN A 61 -10.44 11.76 -16.55
N SER A 62 -11.00 10.56 -16.68
CA SER A 62 -11.85 9.97 -15.63
C SER A 62 -11.09 9.71 -14.32
N LEU A 63 -9.80 9.35 -14.39
CA LEU A 63 -8.97 9.20 -13.19
C LEU A 63 -8.62 10.55 -12.58
N PHE A 64 -8.30 11.54 -13.42
CA PHE A 64 -8.11 12.91 -12.94
C PHE A 64 -9.35 13.43 -12.21
N ASP A 65 -10.53 13.25 -12.80
CA ASP A 65 -11.79 13.69 -12.22
C ASP A 65 -12.08 12.98 -10.89
N TYR A 66 -11.78 11.68 -10.81
CA TYR A 66 -11.94 10.92 -9.58
C TYR A 66 -10.97 11.41 -8.48
N LEU A 67 -9.69 11.59 -8.80
CA LEU A 67 -8.69 11.99 -7.82
C LEU A 67 -8.82 13.47 -7.42
N VAL A 68 -8.89 14.37 -8.40
CA VAL A 68 -8.83 15.82 -8.13
C VAL A 68 -10.22 16.39 -7.85
N ASN A 69 -11.20 16.14 -8.74
CA ASN A 69 -12.52 16.75 -8.66
C ASN A 69 -13.42 16.08 -7.59
N SER A 70 -13.21 14.78 -7.30
CA SER A 70 -13.95 14.06 -6.26
C SER A 70 -13.21 14.00 -4.91
N ASN A 71 -12.13 14.78 -4.77
CA ASN A 71 -11.38 14.96 -3.53
C ASN A 71 -10.68 13.71 -2.99
N ASP A 72 -10.23 12.81 -3.88
CA ASP A 72 -9.33 11.68 -3.56
C ASP A 72 -9.65 10.98 -2.22
N GLU A 73 -10.72 10.22 -2.21
CA GLU A 73 -11.25 9.54 -1.02
C GLU A 73 -10.19 8.74 -0.24
N PHE A 74 -9.16 8.23 -0.92
CA PHE A 74 -8.12 7.39 -0.32
C PHE A 74 -6.80 8.13 -0.03
N PHE A 75 -6.77 9.47 -0.17
CA PHE A 75 -5.59 10.30 0.09
C PHE A 75 -4.33 9.92 -0.71
N ILE A 76 -4.50 9.34 -1.91
CA ILE A 76 -3.42 8.88 -2.77
C ILE A 76 -2.47 10.02 -3.12
N MET A 77 -3.02 11.21 -3.40
CA MET A 77 -2.23 12.39 -3.75
C MET A 77 -1.44 12.92 -2.55
N LYS A 78 -1.97 12.79 -1.34
CA LYS A 78 -1.28 13.17 -0.09
C LYS A 78 -0.09 12.26 0.19
N ASP A 79 -0.24 10.96 -0.03
CA ASP A 79 0.81 9.97 0.18
C ASP A 79 1.82 9.88 -0.95
N PHE A 80 1.62 10.63 -2.05
CA PHE A 80 2.40 10.47 -3.28
C PHE A 80 3.90 10.74 -3.10
N ASN A 81 4.30 11.75 -2.33
CA ASN A 81 5.71 12.00 -2.06
C ASN A 81 6.34 10.90 -1.19
N ALA A 82 5.62 10.39 -0.20
CA ALA A 82 6.09 9.25 0.59
C ALA A 82 6.26 7.99 -0.27
N TYR A 83 5.37 7.78 -1.27
CA TYR A 83 5.53 6.73 -2.26
C TYR A 83 6.81 6.90 -3.09
N ILE A 84 7.12 8.11 -3.56
CA ILE A 84 8.36 8.38 -4.32
C ILE A 84 9.59 8.04 -3.47
N GLU A 85 9.63 8.51 -2.23
CA GLU A 85 10.74 8.24 -1.30
C GLU A 85 10.91 6.73 -1.04
N ALA A 86 9.80 6.02 -0.82
CA ALA A 86 9.81 4.57 -0.66
C ALA A 86 10.30 3.84 -1.91
N HIS A 87 9.90 4.32 -3.09
CA HIS A 87 10.36 3.76 -4.36
C HIS A 87 11.87 3.96 -4.56
N GLU A 88 12.39 5.16 -4.25
CA GLU A 88 13.82 5.45 -4.31
C GLU A 88 14.61 4.58 -3.33
N GLU A 89 14.09 4.35 -2.14
CA GLU A 89 14.66 3.42 -1.15
C GLU A 89 14.73 2.00 -1.70
N ILE A 90 13.65 1.49 -2.29
CA ILE A 90 13.60 0.16 -2.91
C ILE A 90 14.63 0.05 -4.04
N VAL A 91 14.73 1.06 -4.91
CA VAL A 91 15.73 1.08 -5.98
C VAL A 91 17.15 1.04 -5.42
N ARG A 92 17.41 1.79 -4.34
CA ARG A 92 18.72 1.77 -3.66
C ARG A 92 19.03 0.41 -3.04
N ARG A 93 18.07 -0.21 -2.33
CA ARG A 93 18.22 -1.56 -1.75
C ARG A 93 18.47 -2.62 -2.82
N TYR A 94 17.86 -2.48 -3.99
CA TYR A 94 18.02 -3.41 -5.10
C TYR A 94 19.46 -3.42 -5.67
N GLN A 95 20.24 -2.35 -5.48
CA GLN A 95 21.66 -2.31 -5.91
C GLN A 95 22.55 -3.29 -5.13
N ASP A 96 22.22 -3.60 -3.88
CA ASP A 96 22.83 -4.72 -3.16
C ASP A 96 22.05 -6.01 -3.42
N HIS A 97 22.41 -6.68 -4.50
CA HIS A 97 21.71 -7.88 -4.96
C HIS A 97 21.69 -9.00 -3.90
N ASN A 98 22.75 -9.16 -3.11
CA ASN A 98 22.80 -10.18 -2.07
C ASN A 98 21.87 -9.86 -0.90
N ALA A 99 21.84 -8.61 -0.45
CA ALA A 99 20.90 -8.17 0.57
C ALA A 99 19.46 -8.28 0.07
N TRP A 100 19.19 -7.93 -1.19
CA TRP A 100 17.88 -8.07 -1.81
C TRP A 100 17.39 -9.52 -1.84
N LEU A 101 18.24 -10.45 -2.30
CA LEU A 101 17.91 -11.89 -2.32
C LEU A 101 17.66 -12.45 -0.91
N ARG A 102 18.41 -11.96 0.09
CA ARG A 102 18.17 -12.33 1.49
C ARG A 102 16.80 -11.85 1.96
N SER A 103 16.43 -10.61 1.65
CA SER A 103 15.13 -10.07 1.97
C SER A 103 14.00 -10.87 1.28
N CYS A 104 14.18 -11.24 0.01
CA CYS A 104 13.24 -12.12 -0.69
C CYS A 104 13.06 -13.47 0.03
N ALA A 105 14.17 -14.10 0.44
CA ALA A 105 14.13 -15.37 1.15
C ALA A 105 13.40 -15.25 2.50
N ILE A 106 13.61 -14.16 3.24
CA ILE A 106 12.92 -13.90 4.51
C ILE A 106 11.42 -13.75 4.27
N ASN A 107 11.00 -12.98 3.24
CA ASN A 107 9.58 -12.83 2.91
C ASN A 107 8.94 -14.16 2.53
N ILE A 108 9.61 -14.99 1.72
CA ILE A 108 9.12 -16.32 1.34
C ILE A 108 9.00 -17.22 2.57
N ALA A 109 10.03 -17.27 3.43
CA ALA A 109 10.04 -18.11 4.62
C ALA A 109 8.90 -17.78 5.60
N ASN A 110 8.48 -16.50 5.68
CA ASN A 110 7.42 -16.04 6.57
C ASN A 110 6.04 -16.01 5.90
N SER A 111 5.92 -16.36 4.61
CA SER A 111 4.65 -16.29 3.88
C SER A 111 3.63 -17.35 4.29
N GLY A 112 4.05 -18.43 4.97
CA GLY A 112 3.19 -19.52 5.38
C GLY A 112 2.00 -19.10 6.26
N ILE A 113 2.14 -18.04 7.05
CA ILE A 113 1.07 -17.48 7.86
C ILE A 113 -0.12 -17.01 7.02
N PHE A 114 0.09 -16.69 5.74
CA PHE A 114 -0.95 -16.24 4.80
C PHE A 114 -1.57 -17.38 3.99
N SER A 115 -1.25 -18.64 4.32
CA SER A 115 -1.87 -19.81 3.71
C SER A 115 -3.37 -19.84 4.02
N SER A 116 -4.20 -20.09 3.00
CA SER A 116 -5.64 -20.28 3.14
C SER A 116 -5.96 -21.48 4.03
N ASP A 117 -5.21 -22.56 3.90
CA ASP A 117 -5.41 -23.78 4.70
C ASP A 117 -5.22 -23.50 6.18
N ARG A 118 -4.14 -22.77 6.55
CA ARG A 118 -3.94 -22.34 7.94
C ARG A 118 -5.08 -21.44 8.41
N THR A 119 -5.49 -20.48 7.60
CA THR A 119 -6.55 -19.53 7.98
C THR A 119 -7.86 -20.23 8.21
N ILE A 120 -8.23 -21.17 7.33
CA ILE A 120 -9.47 -21.96 7.49
C ILE A 120 -9.38 -22.89 8.70
N ALA A 121 -8.24 -23.53 8.94
CA ALA A 121 -8.04 -24.37 10.12
C ALA A 121 -8.21 -23.55 11.41
N GLN A 122 -7.63 -22.33 11.44
CA GLN A 122 -7.79 -21.45 12.59
C GLN A 122 -9.24 -20.97 12.77
N TYR A 123 -9.98 -20.68 11.71
CA TYR A 123 -11.41 -20.36 11.81
C TYR A 123 -12.24 -21.54 12.31
N ALA A 124 -11.90 -22.76 11.88
CA ALA A 124 -12.56 -23.96 12.36
C ALA A 124 -12.37 -24.12 13.87
N GLU A 125 -11.17 -23.92 14.38
CA GLU A 125 -10.82 -24.02 15.79
C GLU A 125 -11.35 -22.84 16.62
N ASP A 126 -11.01 -21.59 16.25
CA ASP A 126 -11.21 -20.40 17.10
C ASP A 126 -12.64 -19.84 17.01
N ILE A 127 -13.35 -20.05 15.88
CA ILE A 127 -14.64 -19.40 15.61
C ILE A 127 -15.78 -20.38 15.50
N TRP A 128 -15.57 -21.48 14.75
CA TRP A 128 -16.65 -22.41 14.45
C TRP A 128 -16.72 -23.59 15.41
N ASP A 129 -15.64 -23.87 16.15
CA ASP A 129 -15.51 -25.02 17.07
C ASP A 129 -15.89 -26.34 16.39
N ILE A 130 -15.31 -26.58 15.21
CA ILE A 130 -15.54 -27.79 14.40
C ILE A 130 -14.22 -28.47 14.08
N GLU A 131 -14.27 -29.81 14.00
CA GLU A 131 -13.13 -30.62 13.56
C GLU A 131 -13.23 -30.99 12.08
N PRO A 132 -12.06 -31.15 11.39
CA PRO A 132 -12.03 -31.66 10.02
C PRO A 132 -12.69 -33.06 9.94
N VAL A 133 -13.42 -33.30 8.86
CA VAL A 133 -14.00 -34.60 8.54
C VAL A 133 -13.08 -35.31 7.57
N ASP A 134 -12.63 -36.52 7.93
CA ASP A 134 -11.91 -37.38 7.01
C ASP A 134 -12.85 -37.88 5.91
N ILE A 135 -12.51 -37.57 4.67
CA ILE A 135 -13.26 -38.08 3.50
C ILE A 135 -12.48 -39.29 2.98
N GLU A 136 -13.07 -40.51 3.15
CA GLU A 136 -12.55 -41.73 2.55
C GLU A 136 -12.76 -41.78 1.04
#